data_81a9b02e925087e2a1152374775567d7
#
_entry.id   81a9b02e925087e2a1152374775567d7
#
_cell.length_a   1.000
_cell.length_b   1.000
_cell.length_c   1.000
_cell.angle_alpha   90.00
_cell.angle_beta   90.00
_cell.angle_gamma   90.00
#
_symmetry.space_group_name_H-M   'P 1'
#
loop_
_entity.id
_entity.type
_entity.pdbx_description
1 polymer ?
#
loop_
_entity_poly.entity_id
_entity_poly.type
_entity_poly.pdbx_seq_one_letter_code
_entity_poly.pdbx_strand_id
1 'polypeptide(L)'
;MIYSDNDASNDVFTLISTDDKETNEFKQRAYYSDLKTNGELIDNFLIFKPTCFIDVNSRYGQLTEMLTDKNILYYWQDNACGKFSVNERSLINDQNSNTIMLGQAGILSRYDYISTRYGMRLHDFCARSTEGGVFWVDVVSRAIAALAENKAINYGESLNV
;
A
#
# COMPACT_ATOMS: atom_id res chain seq x y z
N MET A 1 18.17 -36.02 -10.85
CA MET A 1 17.39 -36.30 -12.07
C MET A 1 16.35 -37.34 -11.69
N ILE A 2 15.09 -36.98 -11.67
CA ILE A 2 14.00 -37.90 -11.34
C ILE A 2 13.30 -38.19 -12.67
N TYR A 3 13.29 -39.43 -13.07
CA TYR A 3 12.59 -39.89 -14.25
C TYR A 3 11.18 -40.33 -13.82
N SER A 4 10.18 -39.89 -14.51
CA SER A 4 8.85 -40.45 -14.38
C SER A 4 8.79 -41.72 -15.21
N ASP A 5 8.38 -42.83 -14.61
CA ASP A 5 8.22 -44.13 -15.28
C ASP A 5 7.03 -44.20 -16.26
N ASN A 6 6.40 -43.10 -16.54
CA ASN A 6 5.32 -43.03 -17.51
C ASN A 6 5.92 -42.81 -18.90
N ASP A 7 5.90 -43.81 -19.74
CA ASP A 7 6.40 -43.83 -21.13
C ASP A 7 5.80 -42.76 -22.05
N ALA A 8 4.89 -41.94 -21.57
CA ALA A 8 4.19 -40.89 -22.34
C ALA A 8 4.70 -39.48 -22.06
N SER A 9 5.49 -39.26 -21.03
CA SER A 9 6.01 -37.93 -20.72
C SER A 9 7.53 -37.99 -20.46
N ASN A 10 8.29 -37.45 -21.39
CA ASN A 10 9.71 -37.17 -21.21
C ASN A 10 9.93 -35.91 -20.36
N ASP A 11 9.11 -35.69 -19.35
CA ASP A 11 9.26 -34.54 -18.48
C ASP A 11 10.46 -34.68 -17.58
N VAL A 12 11.53 -34.00 -17.93
CA VAL A 12 12.74 -33.91 -17.11
C VAL A 12 12.54 -32.76 -16.12
N PHE A 13 12.30 -33.11 -14.87
CA PHE A 13 12.26 -32.11 -13.80
C PHE A 13 13.69 -31.80 -13.33
N THR A 14 14.16 -30.61 -13.64
CA THR A 14 15.38 -30.07 -13.05
C THR A 14 15.03 -29.33 -11.76
N LEU A 15 15.74 -29.61 -10.69
CA LEU A 15 15.68 -28.76 -9.49
C LEU A 15 16.19 -27.36 -9.88
N ILE A 16 15.32 -26.39 -9.77
CA ILE A 16 15.71 -24.99 -9.93
C ILE A 16 16.66 -24.67 -8.77
N SER A 17 17.89 -24.23 -9.11
CA SER A 17 18.84 -23.75 -8.10
C SER A 17 18.18 -22.59 -7.33
N THR A 18 18.35 -22.57 -6.01
CA THR A 18 17.89 -21.45 -5.19
C THR A 18 18.61 -20.16 -5.53
N ASP A 19 19.80 -20.25 -6.13
CA ASP A 19 20.61 -19.11 -6.56
C ASP A 19 20.11 -18.50 -7.87
N ASP A 20 19.36 -19.28 -8.67
CA ASP A 20 18.74 -18.82 -9.94
C ASP A 20 17.29 -18.31 -9.75
N LYS A 21 16.87 -18.12 -8.52
CA LYS A 21 15.54 -17.65 -8.22
C LYS A 21 15.46 -16.15 -8.50
N GLU A 22 14.95 -15.81 -9.68
CA GLU A 22 14.64 -14.44 -10.01
C GLU A 22 13.50 -13.92 -9.12
N THR A 23 13.84 -13.09 -8.14
CA THR A 23 12.86 -12.44 -7.27
C THR A 23 12.53 -11.08 -7.86
N ASN A 24 11.33 -10.96 -8.44
CA ASN A 24 10.80 -9.67 -8.84
C ASN A 24 10.29 -8.94 -7.60
N GLU A 25 11.05 -7.96 -7.13
CA GLU A 25 10.67 -7.11 -6.02
C GLU A 25 9.99 -5.82 -6.51
N PHE A 26 8.74 -5.65 -6.14
CA PHE A 26 7.98 -4.43 -6.43
C PHE A 26 7.92 -3.53 -5.19
N LYS A 27 9.04 -2.89 -4.89
CA LYS A 27 9.24 -2.10 -3.66
C LYS A 27 8.32 -0.88 -3.52
N GLN A 28 7.78 -0.39 -4.62
CA GLN A 28 6.88 0.77 -4.67
C GLN A 28 5.40 0.39 -4.79
N ARG A 29 5.06 -0.89 -4.67
CA ARG A 29 3.72 -1.40 -4.96
C ARG A 29 2.91 -1.62 -3.70
N ALA A 30 1.69 -1.08 -3.68
CA ALA A 30 0.68 -1.38 -2.69
C ALA A 30 -0.40 -2.27 -3.31
N TYR A 31 -0.65 -3.43 -2.73
CA TYR A 31 -1.73 -4.33 -3.12
C TYR A 31 -2.96 -4.08 -2.27
N TYR A 32 -4.13 -4.28 -2.86
CA TYR A 32 -5.39 -4.21 -2.15
C TYR A 32 -6.29 -5.39 -2.52
N SER A 33 -7.15 -5.80 -1.58
CA SER A 33 -8.18 -6.82 -1.81
C SER A 33 -9.43 -6.21 -2.43
N ASP A 34 -10.33 -7.04 -2.92
CA ASP A 34 -11.66 -6.58 -3.32
C ASP A 34 -12.51 -6.20 -2.09
N LEU A 35 -13.57 -5.43 -2.33
CA LEU A 35 -14.53 -5.07 -1.29
C LEU A 35 -15.31 -6.30 -0.83
N LYS A 36 -15.46 -6.43 0.48
CA LYS A 36 -16.34 -7.42 1.07
C LYS A 36 -17.78 -6.92 1.04
N THR A 37 -18.66 -7.74 0.48
CA THR A 37 -20.10 -7.51 0.50
C THR A 37 -20.75 -8.47 1.51
N ASN A 38 -21.67 -7.98 2.32
CA ASN A 38 -22.39 -8.84 3.28
C ASN A 38 -23.20 -9.90 2.53
N GLY A 39 -23.04 -11.18 2.93
CA GLY A 39 -23.74 -12.30 2.34
C GLY A 39 -22.99 -13.05 1.23
N GLU A 40 -21.76 -12.68 0.93
CA GLU A 40 -20.90 -13.43 0.01
C GLU A 40 -20.39 -14.72 0.65
N LEU A 41 -20.37 -15.81 -0.15
CA LEU A 41 -19.84 -17.11 0.25
C LEU A 41 -18.30 -17.10 0.42
N ILE A 42 -17.62 -16.20 -0.27
CA ILE A 42 -16.17 -16.07 -0.29
C ILE A 42 -15.79 -14.73 0.32
N ASP A 43 -14.87 -14.74 1.27
CA ASP A 43 -14.36 -13.51 1.87
C ASP A 43 -13.37 -12.81 0.93
N ASN A 44 -13.86 -11.78 0.25
CA ASN A 44 -13.06 -11.00 -0.71
C ASN A 44 -11.89 -10.25 -0.06
N PHE A 45 -11.90 -10.03 1.25
CA PHE A 45 -10.74 -9.46 1.96
C PHE A 45 -9.49 -10.36 1.95
N LEU A 46 -9.67 -11.66 1.74
CA LEU A 46 -8.57 -12.61 1.68
C LEU A 46 -8.01 -12.81 0.27
N ILE A 47 -8.64 -12.17 -0.73
CA ILE A 47 -8.27 -12.37 -2.14
C ILE A 47 -7.54 -11.15 -2.66
N PHE A 48 -6.24 -11.30 -2.94
CA PHE A 48 -5.41 -10.29 -3.60
C PHE A 48 -5.18 -10.70 -5.06
N LYS A 49 -5.90 -10.06 -5.97
CA LYS A 49 -5.73 -10.31 -7.41
C LYS A 49 -4.43 -9.65 -7.90
N PRO A 50 -3.71 -10.29 -8.84
CA PRO A 50 -2.48 -9.71 -9.40
C PRO A 50 -2.66 -8.33 -10.05
N THR A 51 -3.89 -7.99 -10.43
CA THR A 51 -4.25 -6.71 -11.05
C THR A 51 -4.68 -5.63 -10.04
N CYS A 52 -4.88 -6.01 -8.76
CA CYS A 52 -5.35 -5.10 -7.73
C CYS A 52 -4.16 -4.46 -6.99
N PHE A 53 -3.50 -3.53 -7.64
CA PHE A 53 -2.37 -2.80 -7.06
C PHE A 53 -2.32 -1.36 -7.55
N ILE A 54 -1.56 -0.55 -6.84
CA ILE A 54 -1.16 0.80 -7.24
C ILE A 54 0.35 0.96 -7.02
N ASP A 55 1.03 1.48 -8.02
CA ASP A 55 2.47 1.77 -7.94
C ASP A 55 2.67 3.25 -7.66
N VAL A 56 3.39 3.57 -6.59
CA VAL A 56 3.85 4.92 -6.30
C VAL A 56 5.13 5.22 -7.06
N ASN A 57 5.50 6.50 -7.18
CA ASN A 57 6.67 6.89 -7.95
C ASN A 57 7.96 6.37 -7.31
N SER A 58 8.70 5.55 -8.04
CA SER A 58 9.96 4.93 -7.61
C SER A 58 11.09 5.93 -7.32
N ARG A 59 10.98 7.18 -7.79
CA ARG A 59 11.97 8.24 -7.55
C ARG A 59 12.20 8.51 -6.05
N TYR A 60 11.19 8.29 -5.23
CA TYR A 60 11.24 8.57 -3.79
C TYR A 60 11.61 7.34 -2.94
N GLY A 61 12.00 6.25 -3.60
CA GLY A 61 12.40 5.01 -2.94
C GLY A 61 11.25 4.04 -2.72
N GLN A 62 11.48 3.08 -1.84
CA GLN A 62 10.51 2.03 -1.55
C GLN A 62 9.37 2.51 -0.64
N LEU A 63 8.26 1.81 -0.71
CA LEU A 63 7.15 1.97 0.21
C LEU A 63 7.53 1.30 1.55
N THR A 64 7.55 2.06 2.62
CA THR A 64 8.04 1.60 3.93
C THR A 64 6.92 1.31 4.91
N GLU A 65 5.91 2.15 4.96
CA GLU A 65 4.78 2.00 5.88
C GLU A 65 3.50 2.59 5.32
N MET A 66 2.38 2.08 5.82
CA MET A 66 1.04 2.62 5.61
C MET A 66 0.30 2.70 6.95
N LEU A 67 -0.36 3.81 7.20
CA LEU A 67 -1.12 4.06 8.42
C LEU A 67 -2.44 4.76 8.09
N THR A 68 -3.50 4.32 8.73
CA THR A 68 -4.81 5.00 8.64
C THR A 68 -5.00 5.91 9.84
N ASP A 69 -5.28 7.19 9.58
CA ASP A 69 -5.69 8.16 10.58
C ASP A 69 -6.90 8.95 10.07
N LYS A 70 -7.94 9.09 10.89
CA LYS A 70 -9.17 9.84 10.56
C LYS A 70 -9.75 9.50 9.18
N ASN A 71 -9.83 8.21 8.86
CA ASN A 71 -10.30 7.66 7.57
C ASN A 71 -9.44 8.02 6.35
N ILE A 72 -8.23 8.53 6.55
CA ILE A 72 -7.27 8.79 5.48
C ILE A 72 -6.17 7.75 5.57
N LEU A 73 -5.88 7.08 4.45
CA LEU A 73 -4.77 6.14 4.34
C LEU A 73 -3.51 6.90 3.91
N TYR A 74 -2.59 7.08 4.85
CA TYR A 74 -1.28 7.67 4.59
C TYR A 74 -0.26 6.60 4.23
N TYR A 75 0.75 6.97 3.47
CA TYR A 75 1.88 6.11 3.14
C TYR A 75 3.20 6.87 3.24
N TRP A 76 4.26 6.14 3.52
CA TRP A 76 5.64 6.65 3.53
C TRP A 76 6.50 5.89 2.55
N GLN A 77 7.37 6.63 1.90
CA GLN A 77 8.50 6.14 1.11
C GLN A 77 9.80 6.57 1.78
N ASP A 78 10.95 6.13 1.28
CA ASP A 78 12.26 6.49 1.84
C ASP A 78 12.45 8.02 1.97
N ASN A 79 11.96 8.80 0.99
CA ASN A 79 12.18 10.26 0.94
C ASN A 79 10.89 11.06 0.71
N ALA A 80 9.74 10.46 0.87
CA ALA A 80 8.46 11.13 0.66
C ALA A 80 7.37 10.55 1.55
N CYS A 81 6.32 11.31 1.76
CA CYS A 81 5.09 10.83 2.34
C CYS A 81 3.88 11.36 1.58
N GLY A 82 2.81 10.62 1.61
CA GLY A 82 1.60 10.95 0.89
C GLY A 82 0.35 10.29 1.44
N LYS A 83 -0.71 10.38 0.68
CA LYS A 83 -1.97 9.72 1.00
C LYS A 83 -2.51 8.99 -0.22
N PHE A 84 -3.19 7.89 0.03
CA PHE A 84 -3.98 7.19 -0.97
C PHE A 84 -5.42 7.68 -0.96
N SER A 85 -5.99 7.88 -2.14
CA SER A 85 -7.42 8.06 -2.28
C SER A 85 -8.10 6.70 -2.33
N VAL A 86 -8.86 6.37 -1.31
CA VAL A 86 -9.66 5.16 -1.24
C VAL A 86 -11.04 5.46 -1.78
N ASN A 87 -11.45 4.75 -2.83
CA ASN A 87 -12.79 4.86 -3.38
C ASN A 87 -13.74 3.97 -2.59
N GLU A 88 -14.60 4.58 -1.81
CA GLU A 88 -15.73 3.88 -1.22
C GLU A 88 -16.80 3.69 -2.30
N ARG A 89 -17.11 2.42 -2.61
CA ARG A 89 -18.25 2.12 -3.48
C ARG A 89 -19.52 2.28 -2.69
N SER A 90 -20.39 3.19 -3.11
CA SER A 90 -21.71 3.32 -2.53
C SER A 90 -22.73 2.54 -3.35
N LEU A 91 -23.50 1.69 -2.67
CA LEU A 91 -24.67 1.04 -3.23
C LEU A 91 -25.84 2.01 -3.11
N ILE A 92 -26.35 2.47 -4.24
CA ILE A 92 -27.58 3.27 -4.27
C ILE A 92 -28.71 2.35 -4.73
N ASN A 93 -29.72 2.20 -3.88
CA ASN A 93 -30.95 1.54 -4.25
C ASN A 93 -31.84 2.53 -5.00
N ASP A 94 -32.13 2.24 -6.24
CA ASP A 94 -33.16 2.96 -7.01
C ASP A 94 -34.55 2.56 -6.52
N GLN A 95 -35.55 3.44 -6.73
CA GLN A 95 -36.94 3.22 -6.34
C GLN A 95 -37.56 1.94 -6.91
N ASN A 96 -36.93 1.33 -7.91
CA ASN A 96 -37.33 0.08 -8.55
C ASN A 96 -36.58 -1.16 -8.02
N SER A 97 -35.96 -1.11 -6.85
CA SER A 97 -35.20 -2.21 -6.24
C SER A 97 -33.97 -2.66 -7.05
N ASN A 98 -33.53 -1.90 -8.02
CA ASN A 98 -32.30 -2.14 -8.73
C ASN A 98 -31.13 -1.52 -7.94
N THR A 99 -30.17 -2.33 -7.57
CA THR A 99 -28.94 -1.89 -6.91
C THR A 99 -27.96 -1.38 -7.95
N ILE A 100 -27.69 -0.08 -7.95
CA ILE A 100 -26.68 0.52 -8.80
C ILE A 100 -25.41 0.72 -7.99
N MET A 101 -24.31 0.15 -8.46
CA MET A 101 -23.00 0.31 -7.84
C MET A 101 -22.33 1.53 -8.47
N LEU A 102 -22.19 2.60 -7.68
CA LEU A 102 -21.44 3.79 -8.09
C LEU A 102 -20.00 3.71 -7.60
N GLY A 103 -19.06 3.92 -8.49
CA GLY A 103 -17.63 3.95 -8.22
C GLY A 103 -16.83 3.32 -9.35
N GLN A 104 -15.64 3.83 -9.59
CA GLN A 104 -14.73 3.25 -10.57
C GLN A 104 -14.10 1.96 -10.03
N ALA A 105 -13.67 1.09 -10.93
CA ALA A 105 -12.94 -0.12 -10.58
C ALA A 105 -11.64 0.23 -9.86
N GLY A 106 -11.46 -0.33 -8.66
CA GLY A 106 -10.26 -0.18 -7.84
C GLY A 106 -10.52 0.55 -6.53
N ILE A 107 -10.08 -0.06 -5.44
CA ILE A 107 -10.21 0.51 -4.09
C ILE A 107 -9.24 1.66 -3.93
N LEU A 108 -7.98 1.48 -4.36
CA LEU A 108 -6.99 2.56 -4.43
C LEU A 108 -7.01 3.16 -5.84
N SER A 109 -7.53 4.37 -5.95
CA SER A 109 -7.69 5.02 -7.26
C SER A 109 -6.54 5.95 -7.60
N ARG A 110 -5.98 6.60 -6.60
CA ARG A 110 -4.97 7.65 -6.77
C ARG A 110 -4.11 7.76 -5.52
N TYR A 111 -2.88 8.23 -5.71
CA TYR A 111 -2.01 8.67 -4.62
C TYR A 111 -1.62 10.13 -4.82
N ASP A 112 -1.52 10.87 -3.72
CA ASP A 112 -1.10 12.27 -3.71
C ASP A 112 0.06 12.44 -2.72
N TYR A 113 1.12 13.14 -3.12
CA TYR A 113 2.21 13.47 -2.22
C TYR A 113 1.85 14.64 -1.33
N ILE A 114 2.13 14.51 -0.04
CA ILE A 114 2.02 15.59 0.94
C ILE A 114 3.37 16.28 1.08
N SER A 115 4.44 15.48 1.13
CA SER A 115 5.80 15.98 1.17
C SER A 115 6.72 15.08 0.35
N THR A 116 7.63 15.71 -0.38
CA THR A 116 8.72 15.04 -1.09
C THR A 116 10.08 15.26 -0.42
N ARG A 117 10.07 15.81 0.79
CA ARG A 117 11.25 16.11 1.60
C ARG A 117 11.38 15.19 2.81
N TYR A 118 10.25 14.88 3.45
CA TYR A 118 10.21 14.06 4.66
C TYR A 118 9.67 12.69 4.32
N GLY A 119 10.47 11.66 4.61
CA GLY A 119 10.12 10.27 4.41
C GLY A 119 10.43 9.41 5.63
N MET A 120 10.39 8.11 5.46
CA MET A 120 10.74 7.16 6.50
C MET A 120 11.51 6.00 5.89
N ARG A 121 12.83 5.99 6.06
CA ARG A 121 13.71 5.07 5.35
C ARG A 121 13.90 3.72 6.04
N LEU A 122 13.76 3.68 7.35
CA LEU A 122 13.99 2.47 8.14
C LEU A 122 12.68 1.88 8.62
N HIS A 123 12.52 0.57 8.42
CA HIS A 123 11.38 -0.18 8.93
C HIS A 123 11.34 -0.29 10.45
N ASP A 124 12.45 0.02 11.14
CA ASP A 124 12.53 0.02 12.60
C ASP A 124 11.78 1.19 13.23
N PHE A 125 11.51 2.24 12.46
CA PHE A 125 10.70 3.37 12.88
C PHE A 125 9.31 3.26 12.29
N CYS A 126 8.30 3.53 13.09
CA CYS A 126 6.92 3.51 12.65
C CYS A 126 6.28 4.88 12.87
N ALA A 127 5.35 5.21 11.97
CA ALA A 127 4.48 6.34 12.16
C ALA A 127 3.45 6.03 13.24
N ARG A 128 3.15 7.02 14.07
CA ARG A 128 2.16 6.91 15.15
C ARG A 128 1.12 8.01 15.03
N SER A 129 -0.14 7.59 15.03
CA SER A 129 -1.27 8.50 15.13
C SER A 129 -1.52 8.85 16.60
N THR A 130 -1.71 10.14 16.86
CA THR A 130 -2.06 10.70 18.16
C THR A 130 -3.18 11.72 17.96
N GLU A 131 -3.75 12.24 19.05
CA GLU A 131 -4.73 13.32 18.99
C GLU A 131 -4.21 14.58 18.28
N GLY A 132 -2.88 14.83 18.37
CA GLY A 132 -2.22 15.99 17.75
C GLY A 132 -1.81 15.78 16.29
N GLY A 133 -2.03 14.60 15.71
CA GLY A 133 -1.62 14.26 14.35
C GLY A 133 -0.77 13.00 14.28
N VAL A 134 -0.18 12.76 13.12
CA VAL A 134 0.69 11.63 12.88
C VAL A 134 2.14 12.05 12.97
N PHE A 135 2.93 11.33 13.76
CA PHE A 135 4.35 11.61 13.99
C PHE A 135 5.22 10.45 13.53
N TRP A 136 6.37 10.76 12.97
CA TRP A 136 7.39 9.76 12.59
C TRP A 136 8.80 10.36 12.70
N VAL A 137 9.80 9.48 12.63
CA VAL A 137 11.20 9.87 12.62
C VAL A 137 11.74 9.79 11.21
N ASP A 138 12.21 10.90 10.68
CA ASP A 138 12.95 10.94 9.42
C ASP A 138 14.46 10.92 9.72
N VAL A 139 15.07 9.77 9.47
CA VAL A 139 16.50 9.58 9.72
C VAL A 139 17.38 10.38 8.75
N VAL A 140 16.90 10.54 7.51
CA VAL A 140 17.64 11.27 6.46
C VAL A 140 17.73 12.76 6.80
N SER A 141 16.60 13.34 7.15
CA SER A 141 16.52 14.75 7.56
C SER A 141 16.93 14.98 9.03
N ARG A 142 17.17 13.89 9.79
CA ARG A 142 17.46 13.92 11.24
C ARG A 142 16.44 14.72 12.03
N ALA A 143 15.17 14.52 11.72
CA ALA A 143 14.08 15.29 12.25
C ALA A 143 12.93 14.40 12.73
N ILE A 144 12.22 14.86 13.74
CA ILE A 144 10.91 14.34 14.06
C ILE A 144 9.92 15.10 13.19
N ALA A 145 9.33 14.41 12.24
CA ALA A 145 8.34 14.99 11.36
C ALA A 145 6.94 14.75 11.90
N ALA A 146 6.06 15.69 11.66
CA ALA A 146 4.65 15.59 12.02
C ALA A 146 3.78 15.95 10.82
N LEU A 147 2.65 15.28 10.73
CA LEU A 147 1.63 15.57 9.73
C LEU A 147 0.49 16.31 10.41
N ALA A 148 0.44 17.62 10.18
CA ALA A 148 -0.59 18.49 10.67
C ALA A 148 -1.33 19.13 9.49
N GLU A 149 -2.66 19.03 9.45
CA GLU A 149 -3.51 19.65 8.44
C GLU A 149 -3.06 19.41 6.98
N ASN A 150 -2.71 18.17 6.63
CA ASN A 150 -2.19 17.79 5.30
C ASN A 150 -0.84 18.44 4.90
N LYS A 151 -0.05 18.88 5.86
CA LYS A 151 1.33 19.31 5.64
C LYS A 151 2.27 18.51 6.52
N ALA A 152 3.41 18.11 5.96
CA ALA A 152 4.50 17.55 6.74
C ALA A 152 5.39 18.70 7.25
N ILE A 153 5.54 18.79 8.55
CA ILE A 153 6.34 19.81 9.22
C ILE A 153 7.46 19.16 10.03
N ASN A 154 8.58 19.85 10.19
CA ASN A 154 9.60 19.45 11.15
C ASN A 154 9.17 19.91 12.54
N TYR A 155 8.82 18.95 13.39
CA TYR A 155 8.34 19.25 14.74
C TYR A 155 9.43 19.90 15.62
N GLY A 156 10.70 19.55 15.39
CA GLY A 156 11.83 20.15 16.10
C GLY A 156 12.03 21.63 15.78
N GLU A 157 11.81 22.04 14.53
CA GLU A 157 11.88 23.45 14.13
C GLU A 157 10.67 24.24 14.63
N SER A 158 9.50 23.61 14.73
CA SER A 158 8.28 24.28 15.21
C SER A 158 8.31 24.57 16.72
N LEU A 159 9.16 23.89 17.48
CA LEU A 159 9.35 24.10 18.92
C LEU A 159 10.41 25.16 19.25
N ASN A 160 11.23 25.55 18.28
CA ASN A 160 12.20 26.64 18.44
C ASN A 160 11.55 27.98 18.08
N VAL A 161 10.68 28.47 18.95
CA VAL A 161 10.19 29.86 18.97
C VAL A 161 10.90 30.61 20.07
#